data_570bdb9364f857fdd555a74e089548f4
#
_entry.id   570bdb9364f857fdd555a74e089548f4
#
_cell.length_a   1.000
_cell.length_b   1.000
_cell.length_c   1.000
_cell.angle_alpha   90.00
_cell.angle_beta   90.00
_cell.angle_gamma   90.00
#
_symmetry.space_group_name_H-M   'P 1'
#
loop_
_entity.id
_entity.type
_entity.pdbx_description
1 polymer ?
#
loop_
_entity_poly.entity_id
_entity_poly.type
_entity_poly.pdbx_seq_one_letter_code
_entity_poly.pdbx_strand_id
1 'polypeptide(L)'
;MNDDNFFAHPAFKPEDALQQLKRALRDIRSLSERNQQFSLQGQVVLELSVVDQILRARLAKRPALRPDWDLRDCKSSADLRALQDEIKRRVGRWTDETP
;
A
#
# COMPACT_ATOMS: atom_id res chain seq x y z
N MET A 1 9.62 -26.96 23.29
CA MET A 1 9.13 -25.81 22.65
C MET A 1 9.93 -24.62 23.03
N ASN A 2 10.03 -23.87 22.11
CA ASN A 2 10.76 -22.68 22.21
C ASN A 2 9.87 -21.56 22.70
N ASP A 3 10.23 -20.97 23.79
CA ASP A 3 9.47 -19.86 24.33
C ASP A 3 9.40 -18.68 23.38
N ASP A 4 10.38 -18.56 22.50
CA ASP A 4 10.37 -17.51 21.50
C ASP A 4 9.19 -17.63 20.57
N ASN A 5 8.80 -18.85 20.22
CA ASN A 5 7.61 -19.05 19.40
C ASN A 5 6.35 -18.60 20.11
N PHE A 6 6.36 -18.73 21.42
CA PHE A 6 5.24 -18.38 22.23
C PHE A 6 5.05 -16.86 22.29
N PHE A 7 6.15 -16.13 22.34
CA PHE A 7 6.13 -14.68 22.43
C PHE A 7 6.43 -14.01 21.08
N ALA A 8 6.79 -14.80 20.08
CA ALA A 8 7.13 -14.24 18.78
C ALA A 8 5.86 -13.67 18.13
N HIS A 9 6.05 -12.59 17.39
CA HIS A 9 4.99 -12.06 16.56
C HIS A 9 4.66 -13.09 15.49
N PRO A 10 3.39 -13.20 15.08
CA PRO A 10 3.04 -14.05 13.96
C PRO A 10 3.88 -13.68 12.75
N ALA A 11 4.25 -14.67 11.96
CA ALA A 11 4.96 -14.40 10.74
C ALA A 11 4.15 -13.47 9.86
N PHE A 12 4.80 -12.52 9.23
CA PHE A 12 4.16 -11.61 8.32
C PHE A 12 3.67 -12.39 7.10
N LYS A 13 2.39 -12.23 6.77
CA LYS A 13 1.77 -12.91 5.63
C LYS A 13 1.45 -11.86 4.58
N PRO A 14 2.26 -11.77 3.53
CA PRO A 14 2.09 -10.69 2.55
C PRO A 14 0.76 -10.75 1.81
N GLU A 15 0.21 -11.95 1.57
CA GLU A 15 -1.09 -12.05 0.91
C GLU A 15 -2.20 -11.50 1.80
N ASP A 16 -2.14 -11.78 3.10
CA ASP A 16 -3.12 -11.23 4.03
C ASP A 16 -2.97 -9.72 4.15
N ALA A 17 -1.72 -9.26 4.18
CA ALA A 17 -1.43 -7.83 4.24
C ALA A 17 -1.95 -7.13 2.99
N LEU A 18 -1.80 -7.74 1.83
CA LEU A 18 -2.33 -7.20 0.58
C LEU A 18 -3.84 -7.01 0.67
N GLN A 19 -4.56 -8.03 1.12
CA GLN A 19 -6.01 -7.94 1.24
C GLN A 19 -6.42 -6.88 2.26
N GLN A 20 -5.72 -6.82 3.38
CA GLN A 20 -6.00 -5.83 4.42
C GLN A 20 -5.78 -4.42 3.88
N LEU A 21 -4.69 -4.19 3.17
CA LEU A 21 -4.40 -2.89 2.58
C LEU A 21 -5.44 -2.51 1.52
N LYS A 22 -5.79 -3.45 0.65
CA LYS A 22 -6.80 -3.19 -0.38
C LYS A 22 -8.13 -2.79 0.26
N ARG A 23 -8.51 -3.49 1.33
CA ARG A 23 -9.76 -3.16 2.04
C ARG A 23 -9.72 -1.75 2.60
N ALA A 24 -8.59 -1.37 3.21
CA ALA A 24 -8.45 -0.02 3.76
C ALA A 24 -8.50 1.04 2.66
N LEU A 25 -7.88 0.76 1.52
CA LEU A 25 -7.83 1.73 0.42
C LEU A 25 -9.17 1.88 -0.29
N ARG A 26 -10.04 0.86 -0.23
CA ARG A 26 -11.38 0.96 -0.82
C ARG A 26 -12.22 2.01 -0.13
N ASP A 27 -11.88 2.39 1.09
CA ASP A 27 -12.58 3.45 1.80
C ASP A 27 -12.19 4.84 1.28
N ILE A 28 -11.13 4.93 0.49
CA ILE A 28 -10.73 6.20 -0.13
C ILE A 28 -11.49 6.35 -1.43
N ARG A 29 -12.51 7.21 -1.43
CA ARG A 29 -13.44 7.31 -2.56
C ARG A 29 -12.79 7.82 -3.84
N SER A 30 -11.75 8.60 -3.72
CA SER A 30 -11.07 9.16 -4.88
C SER A 30 -10.24 8.14 -5.64
N LEU A 31 -9.97 6.98 -5.03
CA LEU A 31 -9.20 5.92 -5.67
C LEU A 31 -10.11 4.90 -6.33
N SER A 32 -9.72 4.45 -7.52
CA SER A 32 -10.38 3.37 -8.23
C SER A 32 -9.45 2.16 -8.23
N GLU A 33 -9.98 1.02 -7.85
CA GLU A 33 -9.22 -0.23 -7.79
C GLU A 33 -9.42 -1.04 -9.05
N ARG A 34 -8.32 -1.59 -9.56
CA ARG A 34 -8.37 -2.57 -10.64
C ARG A 34 -7.25 -3.57 -10.43
N ASN A 35 -7.61 -4.80 -10.04
CA ASN A 35 -6.64 -5.82 -9.66
C ASN A 35 -5.80 -5.30 -8.51
N GLN A 36 -4.48 -5.23 -8.66
CA GLN A 36 -3.59 -4.70 -7.65
C GLN A 36 -3.12 -3.28 -7.95
N GLN A 37 -3.90 -2.55 -8.77
CA GLN A 37 -3.57 -1.16 -9.08
C GLN A 37 -4.66 -0.24 -8.55
N PHE A 38 -4.24 0.92 -8.10
CA PHE A 38 -5.17 1.98 -7.68
C PHE A 38 -4.87 3.23 -8.48
N SER A 39 -5.93 3.84 -8.98
CA SER A 39 -5.85 5.01 -9.85
C SER A 39 -6.56 6.20 -9.24
N LEU A 40 -6.02 7.38 -9.50
CA LEU A 40 -6.65 8.65 -9.17
C LEU A 40 -6.93 9.38 -10.46
N GLN A 41 -8.22 9.61 -10.73
CA GLN A 41 -8.64 10.30 -11.96
C GLN A 41 -8.06 9.66 -13.22
N GLY A 42 -8.05 8.34 -13.24
CA GLY A 42 -7.60 7.59 -14.41
C GLY A 42 -6.10 7.36 -14.49
N GLN A 43 -5.32 7.89 -13.57
CA GLN A 43 -3.87 7.70 -13.54
C GLN A 43 -3.50 6.74 -12.43
N VAL A 44 -2.75 5.69 -12.75
CA VAL A 44 -2.31 4.71 -11.76
C VAL A 44 -1.31 5.40 -10.83
N VAL A 45 -1.62 5.38 -9.53
CA VAL A 45 -0.77 5.99 -8.51
C VAL A 45 -0.21 4.97 -7.52
N LEU A 46 -0.69 3.73 -7.57
CA LEU A 46 -0.23 2.69 -6.66
C LEU A 46 -0.33 1.34 -7.36
N GLU A 47 0.71 0.55 -7.24
CA GLU A 47 0.73 -0.84 -7.70
C GLU A 47 1.23 -1.71 -6.57
N LEU A 48 0.52 -2.81 -6.30
CA LEU A 48 0.86 -3.72 -5.23
C LEU A 48 1.24 -5.08 -5.82
N SER A 49 2.22 -5.72 -5.20
CA SER A 49 2.62 -7.07 -5.58
C SER A 49 3.17 -7.81 -4.38
N VAL A 50 3.10 -9.14 -4.43
CA VAL A 50 3.70 -9.99 -3.42
C VAL A 50 4.90 -10.68 -4.06
N VAL A 51 6.07 -10.46 -3.49
CA VAL A 51 7.33 -11.00 -4.01
C VAL A 51 8.15 -11.49 -2.83
N ASP A 52 8.54 -12.77 -2.83
CA ASP A 52 9.47 -13.32 -1.85
C ASP A 52 9.08 -12.99 -0.41
N GLN A 53 7.85 -13.28 -0.02
CA GLN A 53 7.36 -13.06 1.34
C GLN A 53 7.26 -11.59 1.73
N ILE A 54 7.25 -10.70 0.75
CA ILE A 54 7.20 -9.26 0.95
C ILE A 54 6.02 -8.70 0.18
N LEU A 55 5.30 -7.77 0.78
CA LEU A 55 4.33 -6.97 0.06
C LEU A 55 5.05 -5.74 -0.47
N ARG A 56 5.15 -5.65 -1.77
CA ARG A 56 5.84 -4.53 -2.43
C ARG A 56 4.84 -3.56 -3.00
N ALA A 57 5.06 -2.29 -2.76
CA ALA A 57 4.24 -1.22 -3.29
C ALA A 57 5.09 -0.29 -4.14
N ARG A 58 4.55 0.06 -5.30
CA ARG A 58 5.06 1.18 -6.09
C ARG A 58 4.09 2.32 -5.91
N LEU A 59 4.54 3.38 -5.28
CA LEU A 59 3.69 4.52 -4.94
C LEU A 59 4.18 5.73 -5.72
N ALA A 60 3.29 6.34 -6.48
CA ALA A 60 3.65 7.51 -7.28
C ALA A 60 4.06 8.66 -6.38
N LYS A 61 5.11 9.37 -6.77
CA LYS A 61 5.50 10.60 -6.07
C LYS A 61 4.46 11.68 -6.27
N ARG A 62 3.84 11.69 -7.43
CA ARG A 62 2.68 12.53 -7.74
C ARG A 62 1.91 11.89 -8.89
N PRO A 63 0.60 12.19 -9.03
CA PRO A 63 -0.14 11.67 -10.17
C PRO A 63 0.42 12.24 -11.46
N ALA A 64 0.63 11.38 -12.43
CA ALA A 64 1.14 11.77 -13.74
C ALA A 64 0.88 10.64 -14.71
N LEU A 65 0.96 10.94 -15.99
CA LEU A 65 0.86 9.92 -17.02
C LEU A 65 1.99 8.91 -16.90
N ARG A 66 3.18 9.39 -16.59
CA ARG A 66 4.37 8.56 -16.34
C ARG A 66 4.98 8.99 -15.02
N PRO A 67 4.46 8.51 -13.90
CA PRO A 67 4.92 8.99 -12.61
C PRO A 67 6.30 8.44 -12.27
N ASP A 68 7.00 9.20 -11.44
CA ASP A 68 8.15 8.65 -10.73
C ASP A 68 7.61 7.84 -9.56
N TRP A 69 8.23 6.70 -9.31
CA TRP A 69 7.75 5.74 -8.32
C TRP A 69 8.67 5.68 -7.11
N ASP A 70 8.07 5.62 -5.94
CA ASP A 70 8.73 5.21 -4.71
C ASP A 70 8.41 3.75 -4.47
N LEU A 71 9.43 2.96 -4.18
CA LEU A 71 9.23 1.57 -3.82
C LEU A 71 9.19 1.43 -2.31
N ARG A 72 8.18 0.73 -1.82
CA ARG A 72 8.01 0.47 -0.40
C ARG A 72 7.79 -1.02 -0.21
N ASP A 73 8.66 -1.65 0.57
CA ASP A 73 8.53 -3.06 0.89
C ASP A 73 8.01 -3.19 2.31
N CYS A 74 6.95 -3.98 2.47
CA CYS A 74 6.37 -4.26 3.77
C CYS A 74 6.74 -5.66 4.19
N LYS A 75 7.41 -5.76 5.32
CA LYS A 75 7.86 -7.03 5.90
C LYS A 75 7.27 -7.26 7.27
N SER A 76 6.45 -6.32 7.75
CA SER A 76 5.86 -6.39 9.08
C SER A 76 4.56 -5.62 9.10
N SER A 77 3.79 -5.81 10.17
CA SER A 77 2.56 -5.05 10.37
C SER A 77 2.84 -3.56 10.54
N ALA A 78 3.96 -3.22 11.15
CA ALA A 78 4.34 -1.82 11.29
C ALA A 78 4.61 -1.18 9.94
N ASP A 79 5.29 -1.91 9.05
CA ASP A 79 5.55 -1.43 7.69
C ASP A 79 4.24 -1.22 6.94
N LEU A 80 3.29 -2.14 7.10
CA LEU A 80 2.00 -2.05 6.45
C LEU A 80 1.25 -0.80 6.90
N ARG A 81 1.26 -0.52 8.20
CA ARG A 81 0.61 0.66 8.74
C ARG A 81 1.26 1.93 8.21
N ALA A 82 2.58 1.96 8.18
CA ALA A 82 3.31 3.12 7.67
C ALA A 82 2.99 3.36 6.20
N LEU A 83 2.90 2.30 5.41
CA LEU A 83 2.55 2.41 4.00
C LEU A 83 1.12 2.94 3.85
N GLN A 84 0.18 2.40 4.62
CA GLN A 84 -1.20 2.82 4.57
C GLN A 84 -1.33 4.32 4.90
N ASP A 85 -0.63 4.76 5.94
CA ASP A 85 -0.65 6.16 6.35
C ASP A 85 -0.04 7.06 5.27
N GLU A 86 1.03 6.61 4.65
CA GLU A 86 1.68 7.37 3.58
C GLU A 86 0.77 7.51 2.37
N ILE A 87 0.09 6.43 1.99
CA ILE A 87 -0.84 6.49 0.86
C ILE A 87 -1.96 7.48 1.15
N LYS A 88 -2.55 7.39 2.33
CA LYS A 88 -3.63 8.29 2.71
C LYS A 88 -3.16 9.75 2.69
N ARG A 89 -1.97 10.00 3.19
CA ARG A 89 -1.42 11.34 3.23
C ARG A 89 -1.20 11.90 1.82
N ARG A 90 -0.64 11.07 0.92
CA ARG A 90 -0.40 11.52 -0.45
C ARG A 90 -1.70 11.76 -1.20
N VAL A 91 -2.64 10.85 -1.10
CA VAL A 91 -3.93 11.01 -1.77
C VAL A 91 -4.65 12.25 -1.25
N GLY A 92 -4.62 12.47 0.06
CA GLY A 92 -5.22 13.67 0.64
C GLY A 92 -4.61 14.93 0.07
N ARG A 93 -3.29 14.98 -0.03
CA ARG A 93 -2.60 16.14 -0.59
C ARG A 93 -2.94 16.33 -2.07
N TRP A 94 -2.95 15.24 -2.83
CA TRP A 94 -3.24 15.32 -4.27
C TRP A 94 -4.66 15.81 -4.53
N THR A 95 -5.61 15.36 -3.71
CA THR A 95 -7.00 15.78 -3.90
C THR A 95 -7.20 17.23 -3.42
N ASP A 96 -6.47 17.66 -2.40
CA ASP A 96 -6.54 19.04 -1.94
C ASP A 96 -5.92 20.01 -2.94
N GLU A 97 -4.91 19.58 -3.67
CA GLU A 97 -4.25 20.43 -4.68
C GLU A 97 -5.07 20.55 -5.96
N THR A 98 -6.08 19.72 -6.11
CA THR A 98 -6.92 19.75 -7.31
C THR A 98 -7.96 20.86 -7.17
N PRO A 99 -8.04 21.78 -8.11
CA PRO A 99 -9.03 22.86 -8.08
C PRO A 99 -10.46 22.34 -8.06
#